data_2750fc115bdd1cad3773ef1f3ac805f7
#
_entry.id   2750fc115bdd1cad3773ef1f3ac805f7
#
_cell.length_a   1.000
_cell.length_b   1.000
_cell.length_c   1.000
_cell.angle_alpha   90.00
_cell.angle_beta   90.00
_cell.angle_gamma   90.00
#
_symmetry.space_group_name_H-M   'P 1'
#
loop_
_entity.id
_entity.type
_entity.pdbx_description
1 polymer ?
#
loop_
_entity_poly.entity_id
_entity_poly.type
_entity_poly.pdbx_seq_one_letter_code
_entity_poly.pdbx_strand_id
1 'polypeptide(L)'
;MAPWAQVDAASGRAIGMTTFYEIGASLRTVAIGHTWLGRPYWRQGHNPPQAGGAPTEAKLLLLTRAFDDLGCVRVVWQTDVRNERSQAAITRLGAAREGLLRKHRRRPDGSWRDTVAYAMLNDEWPTARARLAAAVNHLPD
;
A
#
# COMPACT_ATOMS: atom_id res chain seq x y z
N MET A 1 10.28 3.97 11.26
CA MET A 1 9.78 2.86 10.43
C MET A 1 8.96 1.90 11.29
N ALA A 2 7.75 1.55 10.88
CA ALA A 2 6.86 0.67 11.62
C ALA A 2 6.40 -0.49 10.71
N PRO A 3 7.11 -1.63 10.76
CA PRO A 3 6.77 -2.80 9.95
C PRO A 3 5.58 -3.57 10.52
N TRP A 4 4.79 -4.14 9.62
CA TRP A 4 3.64 -4.97 9.93
C TRP A 4 3.76 -6.30 9.20
N ALA A 5 3.68 -7.41 9.91
CA ALA A 5 3.61 -8.73 9.30
C ALA A 5 2.20 -8.97 8.74
N GLN A 6 2.14 -9.50 7.53
CA GLN A 6 0.90 -10.02 6.97
C GLN A 6 0.81 -11.50 7.36
N VAL A 7 -0.23 -11.87 8.08
CA VAL A 7 -0.40 -13.22 8.63
C VAL A 7 -1.60 -13.88 7.96
N ASP A 8 -1.39 -15.09 7.47
CA ASP A 8 -2.48 -15.91 6.97
C ASP A 8 -3.35 -16.38 8.14
N ALA A 9 -4.62 -15.99 8.13
CA ALA A 9 -5.55 -16.28 9.22
C ALA A 9 -5.77 -17.78 9.43
N ALA A 10 -5.72 -18.58 8.37
CA ALA A 10 -5.94 -20.02 8.44
C ALA A 10 -4.76 -20.77 9.09
N SER A 11 -3.51 -20.39 8.76
CA SER A 11 -2.32 -21.10 9.21
C SER A 11 -1.58 -20.40 10.36
N GLY A 12 -1.85 -19.12 10.60
CA GLY A 12 -1.11 -18.31 11.56
C GLY A 12 0.31 -17.95 11.12
N ARG A 13 0.70 -18.25 9.87
CA ARG A 13 2.05 -18.01 9.36
C ARG A 13 2.17 -16.61 8.78
N ALA A 14 3.33 -15.98 9.01
CA ALA A 14 3.66 -14.73 8.32
C ALA A 14 3.94 -15.02 6.84
N ILE A 15 3.22 -14.34 5.97
CA ILE A 15 3.27 -14.56 4.51
C ILE A 15 3.77 -13.35 3.74
N GLY A 16 3.95 -12.23 4.41
CA GLY A 16 4.43 -11.00 3.81
C GLY A 16 4.66 -9.90 4.82
N MET A 17 5.02 -8.74 4.33
CA MET A 17 5.29 -7.56 5.14
C MET A 17 4.85 -6.29 4.42
N THR A 18 4.46 -5.29 5.19
CA THR A 18 4.28 -3.93 4.73
C THR A 18 4.77 -2.98 5.82
N THR A 19 5.04 -1.73 5.50
CA THR A 19 5.69 -0.82 6.44
C THR A 19 5.10 0.57 6.35
N PHE A 20 4.87 1.20 7.51
CA PHE A 20 4.76 2.66 7.61
C PHE A 20 6.17 3.24 7.71
N TYR A 21 6.47 4.24 6.91
CA TYR A 21 7.74 4.96 6.95
C TYR A 21 7.51 6.46 6.70
N GLU A 22 8.57 7.27 6.82
CA GLU A 22 8.46 8.72 6.75
C GLU A 22 7.32 9.25 7.63
N ILE A 23 7.30 8.80 8.88
CA ILE A 23 6.26 9.13 9.85
C ILE A 23 6.46 10.57 10.32
N GLY A 24 5.57 11.46 9.90
CA GLY A 24 5.57 12.88 10.29
C GLY A 24 4.48 13.15 11.31
N ALA A 25 4.78 12.95 12.60
CA ALA A 25 3.77 13.07 13.66
C ALA A 25 3.16 14.48 13.75
N SER A 26 3.97 15.53 13.59
CA SER A 26 3.51 16.92 13.64
C SER A 26 2.63 17.30 12.45
N LEU A 27 2.90 16.72 11.28
CA LEU A 27 2.12 16.94 10.06
C LEU A 27 1.00 15.92 9.88
N ARG A 28 0.94 14.90 10.74
CA ARG A 28 0.00 13.79 10.67
C ARG A 28 0.02 13.09 9.31
N THR A 29 1.23 12.76 8.86
CA THR A 29 1.48 12.12 7.57
C THR A 29 2.25 10.82 7.74
N VAL A 30 2.05 9.89 6.84
CA VAL A 30 2.77 8.62 6.82
C VAL A 30 2.87 8.11 5.38
N ALA A 31 3.97 7.41 5.07
CA ALA A 31 4.10 6.68 3.81
C ALA A 31 3.92 5.18 4.06
N ILE A 32 3.33 4.50 3.09
CA ILE A 32 3.20 3.03 3.07
C ILE A 32 4.12 2.49 1.98
N GLY A 33 4.92 1.49 2.32
CA GLY A 33 5.81 0.86 1.36
C GLY A 33 6.50 -0.37 1.90
N HIS A 34 7.56 -0.79 1.19
CA HIS A 34 8.29 -2.03 1.50
C HIS A 34 7.34 -3.22 1.63
N THR A 35 6.32 -3.25 0.74
CA THR A 35 5.28 -4.27 0.76
C THR A 35 5.70 -5.45 -0.10
N TRP A 36 5.66 -6.63 0.48
CA TRP A 36 5.88 -7.86 -0.26
C TRP A 36 4.99 -8.99 0.28
N LEU A 37 4.75 -9.97 -0.57
CA LEU A 37 3.98 -11.16 -0.26
C LEU A 37 4.72 -12.38 -0.81
N GLY A 38 4.76 -13.45 -0.05
CA GLY A 38 5.40 -14.70 -0.49
C GLY A 38 4.74 -15.25 -1.77
N ARG A 39 5.55 -15.77 -2.69
CA ARG A 39 5.08 -16.24 -4.01
C ARG A 39 3.88 -17.19 -3.96
N PRO A 40 3.80 -18.16 -3.03
CA PRO A 40 2.64 -19.05 -2.98
C PRO A 40 1.30 -18.34 -2.79
N TYR A 41 1.32 -17.11 -2.28
CA TYR A 41 0.12 -16.34 -1.94
C TYR A 41 -0.28 -15.31 -2.99
N TRP A 42 0.49 -15.19 -4.08
CA TRP A 42 0.24 -14.17 -5.11
C TRP A 42 -1.07 -14.39 -5.88
N ARG A 43 -1.56 -15.62 -5.97
CA ARG A 43 -2.71 -16.01 -6.80
C ARG A 43 -3.81 -16.75 -6.04
N GLN A 44 -3.72 -16.77 -4.73
CA GLN A 44 -4.75 -17.40 -3.90
C GLN A 44 -5.67 -16.30 -3.38
N GLY A 45 -6.94 -16.38 -3.60
CA GLY A 45 -8.03 -15.44 -3.26
C GLY A 45 -7.79 -14.26 -2.30
N HIS A 46 -6.70 -14.29 -1.54
CA HIS A 46 -6.28 -13.22 -0.65
C HIS A 46 -5.66 -12.04 -1.37
N ASN A 47 -5.25 -12.23 -2.62
CA ASN A 47 -4.60 -11.20 -3.42
C ASN A 47 -5.09 -11.34 -4.87
N PRO A 48 -6.20 -10.69 -5.23
CA PRO A 48 -6.65 -10.68 -6.62
C PRO A 48 -5.52 -10.30 -7.56
N PRO A 49 -5.44 -10.86 -8.76
CA PRO A 49 -4.34 -10.57 -9.70
C PRO A 49 -4.06 -9.09 -9.94
N GLN A 50 -5.04 -8.25 -9.64
CA GLN A 50 -4.97 -6.80 -9.83
C GLN A 50 -4.54 -6.02 -8.57
N ALA A 51 -4.33 -6.67 -7.45
CA ALA A 51 -4.12 -5.99 -6.17
C ALA A 51 -2.65 -5.63 -5.86
N GLY A 52 -1.73 -5.91 -6.79
CA GLY A 52 -0.36 -5.40 -6.71
C GLY A 52 0.44 -5.78 -5.46
N GLY A 53 0.44 -7.05 -5.08
CA GLY A 53 1.36 -7.57 -4.06
C GLY A 53 0.87 -7.59 -2.63
N ALA A 54 -0.08 -6.72 -2.22
CA ALA A 54 -0.66 -6.76 -0.88
C ALA A 54 -2.13 -7.20 -0.94
N PRO A 55 -2.60 -8.07 -0.04
CA PRO A 55 -4.02 -8.40 0.05
C PRO A 55 -4.86 -7.14 0.25
N THR A 56 -6.03 -7.11 -0.37
CA THR A 56 -6.98 -5.99 -0.23
C THR A 56 -7.34 -5.76 1.23
N GLU A 57 -7.49 -6.83 1.99
CA GLU A 57 -7.76 -6.76 3.43
C GLU A 57 -6.62 -6.07 4.20
N ALA A 58 -5.36 -6.37 3.88
CA ALA A 58 -4.21 -5.72 4.50
C ALA A 58 -4.20 -4.22 4.23
N LYS A 59 -4.53 -3.81 3.01
CA LYS A 59 -4.66 -2.39 2.66
C LYS A 59 -5.76 -1.70 3.44
N LEU A 60 -6.92 -2.34 3.57
CA LEU A 60 -8.03 -1.84 4.36
C LEU A 60 -7.61 -1.63 5.82
N LEU A 61 -6.96 -2.61 6.42
CA LEU A 61 -6.50 -2.55 7.81
C LEU A 61 -5.47 -1.45 8.03
N LEU A 62 -4.48 -1.33 7.14
CA LEU A 62 -3.44 -0.31 7.25
C LEU A 62 -3.99 1.10 7.10
N LEU A 63 -4.84 1.33 6.12
CA LEU A 63 -5.43 2.65 5.90
C LEU A 63 -6.42 3.02 7.01
N THR A 64 -7.15 2.06 7.54
CA THR A 64 -7.99 2.27 8.73
C THR A 64 -7.12 2.70 9.92
N ARG A 65 -5.99 2.03 10.13
CA ARG A 65 -5.05 2.40 11.21
C ARG A 65 -4.52 3.81 11.00
N ALA A 66 -4.11 4.15 9.79
CA ALA A 66 -3.54 5.47 9.48
C ALA A 66 -4.57 6.60 9.66
N PHE A 67 -5.73 6.48 9.05
CA PHE A 67 -6.72 7.57 9.03
C PHE A 67 -7.60 7.59 10.26
N ASP A 68 -8.17 6.46 10.66
CA ASP A 68 -9.17 6.41 11.73
C ASP A 68 -8.53 6.37 13.12
N ASP A 69 -7.45 5.59 13.30
CA ASP A 69 -6.82 5.43 14.61
C ASP A 69 -5.74 6.49 14.88
N LEU A 70 -4.85 6.71 13.91
CA LEU A 70 -3.72 7.63 14.07
C LEU A 70 -4.05 9.07 13.67
N GLY A 71 -5.21 9.29 13.04
CA GLY A 71 -5.65 10.62 12.64
C GLY A 71 -4.79 11.26 11.55
N CYS A 72 -4.18 10.46 10.68
CA CYS A 72 -3.42 10.99 9.56
C CYS A 72 -4.31 11.80 8.63
N VAL A 73 -3.77 12.89 8.10
CA VAL A 73 -4.45 13.71 7.09
C VAL A 73 -3.99 13.36 5.68
N ARG A 74 -2.84 12.67 5.56
CA ARG A 74 -2.22 12.34 4.29
C ARG A 74 -1.45 11.03 4.40
N VAL A 75 -1.71 10.12 3.48
CA VAL A 75 -0.96 8.87 3.30
C VAL A 75 -0.32 8.89 1.92
N VAL A 76 0.96 8.53 1.85
CA VAL A 76 1.77 8.63 0.63
C VAL A 76 2.27 7.26 0.21
N TRP A 77 2.34 7.03 -1.09
CA TRP A 77 3.02 5.89 -1.71
C TRP A 77 4.07 6.41 -2.68
N GLN A 78 5.23 5.77 -2.68
CA GLN A 78 6.31 6.04 -3.63
C GLN A 78 6.69 4.73 -4.30
N THR A 79 6.78 4.75 -5.63
CA THR A 79 7.13 3.55 -6.39
C THR A 79 8.04 3.90 -7.56
N ASP A 80 8.82 2.93 -8.00
CA ASP A 80 9.67 3.06 -9.18
C ASP A 80 8.79 3.32 -10.42
N VAL A 81 9.17 4.28 -11.24
CA VAL A 81 8.45 4.58 -12.49
C VAL A 81 8.34 3.37 -13.42
N ARG A 82 9.28 2.42 -13.31
CA ARG A 82 9.24 1.15 -14.07
C ARG A 82 8.27 0.13 -13.52
N ASN A 83 7.80 0.32 -12.28
CA ASN A 83 6.89 -0.63 -11.63
C ASN A 83 5.43 -0.27 -11.96
N GLU A 84 5.01 -0.59 -13.16
CA GLU A 84 3.65 -0.30 -13.66
C GLU A 84 2.57 -1.01 -12.83
N ARG A 85 2.88 -2.22 -12.37
CA ARG A 85 1.96 -3.01 -11.55
C ARG A 85 1.66 -2.33 -10.21
N SER A 86 2.69 -1.81 -9.55
CA SER A 86 2.54 -1.05 -8.31
C SER A 86 1.75 0.24 -8.53
N GLN A 87 2.06 0.98 -9.60
CA GLN A 87 1.33 2.20 -9.96
C GLN A 87 -0.15 1.93 -10.18
N ALA A 88 -0.47 0.88 -10.93
CA ALA A 88 -1.86 0.48 -11.17
C ALA A 88 -2.59 0.11 -9.87
N ALA A 89 -1.93 -0.62 -8.99
CA ALA A 89 -2.51 -1.02 -7.70
C ALA A 89 -2.80 0.19 -6.80
N ILE A 90 -1.88 1.13 -6.72
CA ILE A 90 -2.04 2.36 -5.92
C ILE A 90 -3.17 3.22 -6.49
N THR A 91 -3.24 3.35 -7.81
CA THR A 91 -4.32 4.08 -8.48
C THR A 91 -5.68 3.46 -8.19
N ARG A 92 -5.77 2.13 -8.20
CA ARG A 92 -7.04 1.43 -7.88
C ARG A 92 -7.50 1.64 -6.44
N LEU A 93 -6.58 1.91 -5.52
CA LEU A 93 -6.95 2.27 -4.15
C LEU A 93 -7.69 3.60 -4.07
N GLY A 94 -7.53 4.46 -5.05
CA GLY A 94 -8.09 5.81 -5.07
C GLY A 94 -7.07 6.90 -4.75
N ALA A 95 -5.79 6.55 -4.66
CA ALA A 95 -4.72 7.54 -4.46
C ALA A 95 -4.51 8.36 -5.73
N ALA A 96 -4.27 9.66 -5.57
CA ALA A 96 -3.99 10.57 -6.66
C ALA A 96 -2.48 10.62 -6.95
N ARG A 97 -2.12 10.60 -8.23
CA ARG A 97 -0.74 10.82 -8.65
C ARG A 97 -0.38 12.30 -8.43
N GLU A 98 0.70 12.55 -7.70
CA GLU A 98 1.14 13.92 -7.39
C GLU A 98 2.38 14.35 -8.15
N GLY A 99 3.18 13.43 -8.64
CA GLY A 99 4.34 13.82 -9.41
C GLY A 99 5.37 12.74 -9.64
N LEU A 100 6.43 13.17 -10.33
CA LEU A 100 7.59 12.35 -10.66
C LEU A 100 8.83 12.99 -10.06
N LEU A 101 9.55 12.24 -9.23
CA LEU A 101 10.82 12.63 -8.65
C LEU A 101 11.94 11.99 -9.48
N ARG A 102 12.63 12.80 -10.28
CA ARG A 102 13.68 12.32 -11.19
C ARG A 102 14.98 12.06 -10.41
N LYS A 103 15.65 10.92 -10.73
CA LYS A 103 16.88 10.48 -10.06
C LYS A 103 16.78 10.57 -8.53
N HIS A 104 15.68 10.04 -8.02
CA HIS A 104 15.32 10.16 -6.61
C HIS A 104 16.09 9.19 -5.72
N ARG A 105 16.33 7.98 -6.22
CA ARG A 105 17.03 6.92 -5.49
C ARG A 105 17.92 6.14 -6.44
N ARG A 106 18.79 5.29 -5.88
CA ARG A 106 19.53 4.30 -6.66
C ARG A 106 18.86 2.95 -6.57
N ARG A 107 18.79 2.24 -7.72
CA ARG A 107 18.39 0.83 -7.74
C ARG A 107 19.55 -0.05 -7.28
N PRO A 108 19.28 -1.31 -6.89
CA PRO A 108 20.34 -2.25 -6.49
C PRO A 108 21.43 -2.46 -7.57
N ASP A 109 21.09 -2.30 -8.86
CA ASP A 109 22.04 -2.42 -9.98
C ASP A 109 22.90 -1.16 -10.19
N GLY A 110 22.71 -0.12 -9.36
CA GLY A 110 23.43 1.14 -9.46
C GLY A 110 22.81 2.19 -10.38
N SER A 111 21.76 1.86 -11.12
CA SER A 111 21.05 2.83 -11.96
C SER A 111 20.22 3.80 -11.13
N TRP A 112 19.97 4.98 -11.70
CA TRP A 112 19.10 5.96 -11.05
C TRP A 112 17.62 5.57 -11.23
N ARG A 113 16.88 5.74 -10.17
CA ARG A 113 15.44 5.51 -10.15
C ARG A 113 14.69 6.83 -10.16
N ASP A 114 13.79 7.01 -11.13
CA ASP A 114 12.73 8.00 -11.04
C ASP A 114 11.58 7.41 -10.22
N THR A 115 11.03 8.19 -9.30
CA THR A 115 9.99 7.74 -8.38
C THR A 115 8.69 8.46 -8.68
N VAL A 116 7.60 7.70 -8.81
CA VAL A 116 6.25 8.25 -8.91
C VAL A 116 5.66 8.36 -7.51
N ALA A 117 5.15 9.54 -7.17
CA ALA A 117 4.53 9.81 -5.88
C ALA A 117 3.01 9.86 -6.01
N TYR A 118 2.33 9.20 -5.06
CA TYR A 118 0.87 9.16 -4.93
C TYR A 118 0.49 9.54 -3.51
N ALA A 119 -0.70 10.09 -3.34
CA ALA A 119 -1.23 10.38 -2.00
C ALA A 119 -2.74 10.18 -1.93
N MET A 120 -3.21 9.89 -0.73
CA MET A 120 -4.62 9.91 -0.36
C MET A 120 -4.79 10.82 0.84
N LEU A 121 -5.80 11.66 0.80
CA LEU A 121 -6.14 12.57 1.89
C LEU A 121 -7.26 11.99 2.76
N ASN A 122 -7.36 12.51 3.98
CA ASN A 122 -8.36 12.04 4.94
C ASN A 122 -9.80 12.25 4.46
N ASP A 123 -10.06 13.26 3.65
CA ASP A 123 -11.39 13.51 3.08
C ASP A 123 -11.71 12.59 1.89
N GLU A 124 -10.69 11.95 1.31
CA GLU A 124 -10.85 10.94 0.26
C GLU A 124 -11.02 9.53 0.81
N TRP A 125 -10.63 9.31 2.06
CA TRP A 125 -10.62 8.00 2.70
C TRP A 125 -12.01 7.36 2.82
N PRO A 126 -13.09 8.04 3.22
CA PRO A 126 -14.40 7.39 3.35
C PRO A 126 -14.86 6.68 2.08
N THR A 127 -14.67 7.27 0.91
CA THR A 127 -15.00 6.66 -0.38
C THR A 127 -14.09 5.45 -0.68
N ALA A 128 -12.79 5.59 -0.48
CA ALA A 128 -11.83 4.51 -0.68
C ALA A 128 -12.10 3.34 0.28
N ARG A 129 -12.41 3.62 1.53
CA ARG A 129 -12.75 2.61 2.54
C ARG A 129 -13.97 1.80 2.13
N ALA A 130 -15.02 2.44 1.66
CA ALA A 130 -16.23 1.74 1.21
C ALA A 130 -15.93 0.79 0.04
N ARG A 131 -15.11 1.22 -0.92
CA ARG A 131 -14.69 0.38 -2.04
C ARG A 131 -13.84 -0.81 -1.61
N LEU A 132 -12.90 -0.61 -0.71
CA LEU A 132 -12.04 -1.68 -0.18
C LEU A 132 -12.85 -2.69 0.65
N ALA A 133 -13.76 -2.22 1.50
CA ALA A 133 -14.62 -3.08 2.29
C ALA A 133 -15.51 -3.95 1.40
N ALA A 134 -16.08 -3.38 0.33
CA ALA A 134 -16.86 -4.13 -0.64
C ALA A 134 -16.02 -5.20 -1.36
N ALA A 135 -14.78 -4.87 -1.74
CA ALA A 135 -13.88 -5.81 -2.38
C ALA A 135 -13.49 -6.97 -1.45
N VAL A 136 -13.25 -6.70 -0.17
CA VAL A 136 -12.96 -7.75 0.83
C VAL A 136 -14.15 -8.68 0.99
N ASN A 137 -15.37 -8.16 1.06
CA ASN A 137 -16.59 -8.95 1.23
C ASN A 137 -16.93 -9.84 0.01
N HIS A 138 -16.36 -9.53 -1.16
CA HIS A 138 -16.53 -10.29 -2.41
C HIS A 138 -15.42 -11.30 -2.67
N LEU A 139 -14.38 -11.37 -1.80
CA LEU A 139 -13.35 -12.38 -1.94
C LEU A 139 -13.90 -13.75 -1.55
N PRO A 140 -13.60 -14.82 -2.32
CA PRO A 140 -13.97 -16.18 -1.91
C PRO A 140 -13.23 -16.57 -0.63
N ASP A 141 -13.91 -17.29 0.20
CA ASP A 141 -13.36 -17.83 1.45
C ASP A 141 -12.20 -18.82 1.21
#